data_01f6757e54004c1d23dcb65c8467fe15
#
_entry.id   01f6757e54004c1d23dcb65c8467fe15
#
_cell.length_a   1.000
_cell.length_b   1.000
_cell.length_c   1.000
_cell.angle_alpha   90.00
_cell.angle_beta   90.00
_cell.angle_gamma   90.00
#
_symmetry.space_group_name_H-M   'P 1'
#
loop_
_entity.id
_entity.type
_entity.pdbx_description
1 polymer ?
#
loop_
_entity_poly.entity_id
_entity_poly.type
_entity_poly.pdbx_seq_one_letter_code
_entity_poly.pdbx_strand_id
1 'polypeptide(L)'
;LIVNILYINLYKPKYPHNNDSSHQMYTEVFNGEYHIRVGKNQQDNDNIVRTSPQSALWFHLKDFPSAHAVVTNIVKPGKYDNAVIIRASTLVKDSAKQGVNNLQKVSVNYLPIKNVRRTEILGQVFLRKAPKTIHI
;
A
#
# COMPACT_ATOMS: atom_id res chain seq x y z
N LEU A 1 7.00 -2.28 15.69
CA LEU A 1 7.62 -2.49 14.39
C LEU A 1 7.56 -1.22 13.55
N ILE A 2 8.71 -0.76 13.07
CA ILE A 2 8.81 0.42 12.20
C ILE A 2 9.00 -0.05 10.77
N VAL A 3 8.13 0.40 9.87
CA VAL A 3 8.25 0.18 8.45
C VAL A 3 8.78 1.46 7.81
N ASN A 4 9.94 1.36 7.18
CA ASN A 4 10.67 2.51 6.66
C ASN A 4 10.70 2.45 5.12
N ILE A 5 10.38 3.56 4.46
CA ILE A 5 10.38 3.65 3.00
C ILE A 5 11.45 4.63 2.51
N LEU A 6 12.62 4.64 3.13
CA LEU A 6 13.72 5.53 2.71
C LEU A 6 14.31 5.15 1.35
N TYR A 7 13.72 4.22 0.66
CA TYR A 7 14.18 3.72 -0.62
C TYR A 7 13.29 4.15 -1.78
N ILE A 8 12.62 5.26 -1.63
CA ILE A 8 11.72 5.79 -2.66
C ILE A 8 12.37 5.81 -4.04
N ASN A 9 13.68 6.04 -4.11
CA ASN A 9 14.41 6.06 -5.37
C ASN A 9 14.60 4.68 -6.00
N LEU A 10 14.29 3.61 -5.25
CA LEU A 10 14.47 2.25 -5.71
C LEU A 10 13.21 1.66 -6.31
N TYR A 11 12.08 2.33 -6.15
CA TYR A 11 10.88 1.83 -6.74
C TYR A 11 10.36 2.77 -7.81
N LYS A 12 9.90 2.16 -8.91
CA LYS A 12 9.31 2.90 -10.02
C LYS A 12 7.87 2.44 -10.16
N PRO A 13 6.90 3.32 -10.02
CA PRO A 13 5.51 2.93 -10.21
C PRO A 13 5.31 2.34 -11.60
N LYS A 14 4.62 1.22 -11.66
CA LYS A 14 4.33 0.52 -12.92
C LYS A 14 3.16 1.16 -13.67
N TYR A 15 2.44 2.05 -13.02
CA TYR A 15 1.18 2.56 -13.52
C TYR A 15 1.38 3.81 -14.35
N PRO A 16 0.55 4.01 -15.38
CA PRO A 16 0.67 5.20 -16.21
C PRO A 16 0.46 6.46 -15.38
N HIS A 17 1.27 7.47 -15.69
CA HIS A 17 1.10 8.80 -15.11
C HIS A 17 0.37 9.66 -16.11
N ASN A 18 -0.44 10.58 -15.62
CA ASN A 18 -0.83 11.71 -16.43
C ASN A 18 0.42 12.53 -16.74
N ASN A 19 0.51 13.06 -17.94
CA ASN A 19 1.63 13.90 -18.35
C ASN A 19 1.66 15.24 -17.63
N ASP A 20 0.69 15.54 -16.80
CA ASP A 20 0.72 16.72 -15.98
C ASP A 20 1.55 16.47 -14.72
N SER A 21 2.02 17.52 -14.11
CA SER A 21 2.85 17.46 -12.90
C SER A 21 2.05 17.21 -11.63
N SER A 22 0.76 16.93 -11.71
CA SER A 22 -0.10 16.79 -10.54
C SER A 22 0.23 15.59 -9.68
N HIS A 23 0.97 14.62 -10.23
CA HIS A 23 1.45 13.46 -9.47
C HIS A 23 0.35 12.70 -8.76
N GLN A 24 -0.77 12.49 -9.43
CA GLN A 24 -1.86 11.74 -8.83
C GLN A 24 -1.40 10.31 -8.54
N MET A 25 -1.66 9.85 -7.32
CA MET A 25 -1.41 8.45 -6.98
C MET A 25 -2.33 7.53 -7.79
N TYR A 26 -1.92 6.28 -7.91
CA TYR A 26 -2.75 5.29 -8.59
C TYR A 26 -3.99 5.00 -7.75
N THR A 27 -5.15 4.97 -8.38
CA THR A 27 -6.41 4.58 -7.73
C THR A 27 -7.19 3.66 -8.63
N GLU A 28 -7.93 2.74 -8.03
CA GLU A 28 -8.90 1.93 -8.77
C GLU A 28 -10.07 1.56 -7.87
N VAL A 29 -11.20 1.26 -8.50
CA VAL A 29 -12.35 0.65 -7.81
C VAL A 29 -12.38 -0.82 -8.20
N PHE A 30 -12.33 -1.70 -7.21
CA PHE A 30 -12.29 -3.15 -7.41
C PHE A 30 -13.63 -3.76 -7.03
N ASN A 31 -14.21 -4.54 -7.95
CA ASN A 31 -15.49 -5.22 -7.77
C ASN A 31 -16.63 -4.29 -7.35
N GLY A 32 -16.55 -3.01 -7.71
CA GLY A 32 -17.60 -2.02 -7.37
C GLY A 32 -17.77 -1.74 -5.89
N GLU A 33 -16.91 -2.32 -5.04
CA GLU A 33 -17.06 -2.26 -3.58
C GLU A 33 -15.86 -1.65 -2.90
N TYR A 34 -14.66 -1.81 -3.46
CA TYR A 34 -13.42 -1.41 -2.81
C TYR A 34 -12.72 -0.30 -3.56
N HIS A 35 -12.30 0.72 -2.84
CA HIS A 35 -11.44 1.77 -3.38
C HIS A 35 -10.01 1.47 -2.97
N ILE A 36 -9.11 1.29 -3.95
CA ILE A 36 -7.70 1.00 -3.70
C ILE A 36 -6.88 2.20 -4.12
N ARG A 37 -5.98 2.64 -3.24
CA ARG A 37 -5.01 3.71 -3.52
C ARG A 37 -3.62 3.16 -3.32
N VAL A 38 -2.71 3.47 -4.26
CA VAL A 38 -1.30 3.05 -4.22
C VAL A 38 -0.43 4.28 -4.36
N GLY A 39 0.48 4.49 -3.43
CA GLY A 39 1.37 5.64 -3.44
C GLY A 39 2.46 5.51 -4.50
N LYS A 40 2.85 6.63 -5.10
CA LYS A 40 3.94 6.71 -6.07
C LYS A 40 5.25 7.17 -5.44
N ASN A 41 5.17 7.80 -4.29
CA ASN A 41 6.32 8.41 -3.62
C ASN A 41 6.04 8.54 -2.11
N GLN A 42 7.01 9.04 -1.36
CA GLN A 42 6.88 9.19 0.09
C GLN A 42 5.72 10.09 0.48
N GLN A 43 5.50 11.16 -0.27
CA GLN A 43 4.41 12.09 0.02
C GLN A 43 3.05 11.42 -0.14
N ASP A 44 2.87 10.65 -1.22
CA ASP A 44 1.65 9.89 -1.44
C ASP A 44 1.43 8.87 -0.32
N ASN A 45 2.48 8.14 0.04
CA ASN A 45 2.41 7.12 1.09
C ASN A 45 1.99 7.74 2.43
N ASP A 46 2.55 8.89 2.75
CA ASP A 46 2.17 9.63 3.97
C ASP A 46 0.72 10.09 3.91
N ASN A 47 0.32 10.67 2.78
CA ASN A 47 -1.05 11.16 2.58
C ASN A 47 -2.08 10.03 2.66
N ILE A 48 -1.78 8.88 2.07
CA ILE A 48 -2.68 7.73 2.12
C ILE A 48 -2.95 7.33 3.57
N VAL A 49 -1.91 7.20 4.39
CA VAL A 49 -2.08 6.83 5.80
C VAL A 49 -2.85 7.91 6.55
N ARG A 50 -2.49 9.17 6.31
CA ARG A 50 -3.09 10.30 7.01
C ARG A 50 -4.58 10.48 6.71
N THR A 51 -5.00 10.20 5.48
CA THR A 51 -6.36 10.51 5.01
C THR A 51 -7.29 9.32 4.95
N SER A 52 -6.80 8.12 5.22
CA SER A 52 -7.64 6.91 5.16
C SER A 52 -8.47 6.74 6.43
N PRO A 53 -9.70 6.20 6.31
CA PRO A 53 -10.49 5.88 7.50
C PRO A 53 -9.81 4.79 8.33
N GLN A 54 -10.08 4.78 9.63
CA GLN A 54 -9.46 3.82 10.56
C GLN A 54 -9.78 2.37 10.22
N SER A 55 -10.90 2.12 9.57
CA SER A 55 -11.33 0.78 9.14
C SER A 55 -10.69 0.33 7.83
N ALA A 56 -9.97 1.21 7.13
CA ALA A 56 -9.28 0.85 5.88
C ALA A 56 -8.14 -0.13 6.17
N LEU A 57 -7.74 -0.87 5.14
CA LEU A 57 -6.70 -1.90 5.26
C LEU A 57 -5.43 -1.43 4.54
N TRP A 58 -4.30 -1.44 5.25
CA TRP A 58 -3.01 -0.98 4.76
C TRP A 58 -2.13 -2.17 4.37
N PHE A 59 -1.35 -2.01 3.27
CA PHE A 59 -0.49 -3.06 2.70
C PHE A 59 0.90 -2.53 2.42
N HIS A 60 1.91 -3.37 2.65
CA HIS A 60 3.31 -3.08 2.31
C HIS A 60 4.09 -4.40 2.24
N LEU A 61 5.09 -4.51 1.37
CA LEU A 61 5.97 -5.69 1.35
C LEU A 61 6.65 -5.86 2.71
N LYS A 62 6.81 -7.11 3.14
CA LYS A 62 7.43 -7.41 4.42
C LYS A 62 8.93 -7.18 4.40
N ASP A 63 9.62 -7.68 3.38
CA ASP A 63 11.09 -7.76 3.37
C ASP A 63 11.77 -6.81 2.38
N PHE A 64 10.99 -6.07 1.59
CA PHE A 64 11.51 -5.24 0.51
C PHE A 64 10.82 -3.89 0.47
N PRO A 65 11.52 -2.90 -0.13
CA PRO A 65 10.89 -1.63 -0.45
C PRO A 65 9.69 -1.79 -1.39
N SER A 66 8.63 -1.07 -1.10
CA SER A 66 7.45 -1.03 -1.97
C SER A 66 6.63 0.23 -1.71
N ALA A 67 5.61 0.44 -2.55
CA ALA A 67 4.58 1.41 -2.25
C ALA A 67 3.78 0.99 -1.02
N HIS A 68 3.11 1.96 -0.40
CA HIS A 68 1.98 1.68 0.47
C HIS A 68 0.72 1.56 -0.39
N ALA A 69 -0.15 0.63 -0.05
CA ALA A 69 -1.48 0.59 -0.61
C ALA A 69 -2.49 0.60 0.52
N VAL A 70 -3.65 1.19 0.26
CA VAL A 70 -4.76 1.20 1.22
C VAL A 70 -6.03 0.87 0.49
N VAL A 71 -6.79 -0.05 1.07
CA VAL A 71 -8.11 -0.44 0.57
C VAL A 71 -9.17 0.07 1.54
N THR A 72 -10.15 0.77 0.99
CA THR A 72 -11.35 1.18 1.71
C THR A 72 -12.55 0.43 1.13
N ASN A 73 -13.33 -0.23 1.98
CA ASN A 73 -14.59 -0.79 1.52
C ASN A 73 -15.64 0.32 1.58
N ILE A 74 -16.13 0.73 0.41
CA ILE A 74 -17.08 1.85 0.29
C ILE A 74 -18.53 1.43 0.49
N VAL A 75 -18.78 0.13 0.61
CA VAL A 75 -20.13 -0.44 0.81
C VAL A 75 -20.28 -0.93 2.24
N LYS A 76 -19.32 -1.72 2.74
CA LYS A 76 -19.33 -2.31 4.08
C LYS A 76 -18.02 -2.01 4.79
N PRO A 77 -17.86 -0.84 5.43
CA PRO A 77 -16.60 -0.47 6.08
C PRO A 77 -16.06 -1.56 7.00
N GLY A 78 -14.77 -1.85 6.86
CA GLY A 78 -14.10 -2.85 7.69
C GLY A 78 -14.20 -4.29 7.21
N LYS A 79 -14.91 -4.55 6.11
CA LYS A 79 -15.06 -5.91 5.54
C LYS A 79 -14.19 -6.04 4.29
N TYR A 80 -13.36 -7.09 4.27
CA TYR A 80 -12.43 -7.32 3.15
C TYR A 80 -12.41 -8.81 2.81
N ASP A 81 -12.66 -9.14 1.55
CA ASP A 81 -12.59 -10.53 1.09
C ASP A 81 -11.18 -10.86 0.58
N ASN A 82 -10.93 -12.15 0.33
CA ASN A 82 -9.64 -12.60 -0.15
C ASN A 82 -9.27 -12.01 -1.50
N ALA A 83 -10.26 -11.78 -2.37
CA ALA A 83 -10.00 -11.27 -3.72
C ALA A 83 -9.38 -9.88 -3.67
N VAL A 84 -9.90 -8.96 -2.83
CA VAL A 84 -9.33 -7.61 -2.72
C VAL A 84 -7.98 -7.64 -2.00
N ILE A 85 -7.79 -8.52 -1.02
CA ILE A 85 -6.50 -8.68 -0.34
C ILE A 85 -5.44 -9.12 -1.35
N ILE A 86 -5.76 -10.08 -2.21
CA ILE A 86 -4.85 -10.52 -3.28
C ILE A 86 -4.59 -9.38 -4.27
N ARG A 87 -5.63 -8.64 -4.65
CA ARG A 87 -5.49 -7.53 -5.60
C ARG A 87 -4.56 -6.45 -5.08
N ALA A 88 -4.78 -5.99 -3.86
CA ALA A 88 -3.93 -4.96 -3.24
C ALA A 88 -2.49 -5.46 -3.06
N SER A 89 -2.33 -6.71 -2.65
CA SER A 89 -1.00 -7.33 -2.50
C SER A 89 -0.27 -7.42 -3.83
N THR A 90 -0.97 -7.75 -4.90
CA THR A 90 -0.40 -7.79 -6.26
C THR A 90 0.07 -6.40 -6.69
N LEU A 91 -0.72 -5.37 -6.44
CA LEU A 91 -0.34 -4.00 -6.78
C LEU A 91 0.91 -3.56 -6.01
N VAL A 92 1.02 -3.92 -4.74
CA VAL A 92 2.20 -3.61 -3.93
C VAL A 92 3.42 -4.36 -4.44
N LYS A 93 3.29 -5.64 -4.77
CA LYS A 93 4.38 -6.43 -5.37
C LYS A 93 4.85 -5.81 -6.68
N ASP A 94 3.91 -5.45 -7.54
CA ASP A 94 4.22 -4.85 -8.85
C ASP A 94 4.91 -3.49 -8.72
N SER A 95 4.69 -2.78 -7.61
CA SER A 95 5.31 -1.48 -7.36
C SER A 95 6.78 -1.58 -6.98
N ALA A 96 7.26 -2.77 -6.59
CA ALA A 96 8.62 -2.96 -6.15
C ALA A 96 9.60 -2.83 -7.33
N LYS A 97 10.88 -2.62 -6.99
CA LYS A 97 11.90 -2.52 -8.03
C LYS A 97 12.01 -3.82 -8.81
N GLN A 98 12.55 -3.70 -10.03
CA GLN A 98 12.83 -4.86 -10.88
C GLN A 98 13.72 -5.87 -10.14
N GLY A 99 13.38 -7.13 -10.27
CA GLY A 99 14.03 -8.22 -9.54
C GLY A 99 13.18 -8.67 -8.35
N VAL A 100 12.73 -7.75 -7.52
CA VAL A 100 11.80 -8.07 -6.42
C VAL A 100 10.41 -8.40 -6.96
N ASN A 101 9.89 -7.58 -7.86
CA ASN A 101 8.56 -7.80 -8.45
C ASN A 101 8.50 -9.06 -9.33
N ASN A 102 9.66 -9.60 -9.73
CA ASN A 102 9.73 -10.83 -10.54
C ASN A 102 9.96 -12.08 -9.68
N LEU A 103 10.09 -11.94 -8.37
CA LEU A 103 10.21 -13.10 -7.49
C LEU A 103 8.92 -13.94 -7.56
N GLN A 104 9.09 -15.26 -7.51
CA GLN A 104 7.96 -16.17 -7.58
C GLN A 104 6.99 -15.95 -6.42
N LYS A 105 7.52 -15.70 -5.23
CA LYS A 105 6.72 -15.41 -4.03
C LYS A 105 7.35 -14.28 -3.24
N VAL A 106 6.51 -13.36 -2.79
CA VAL A 106 6.89 -12.33 -1.81
C VAL A 106 5.87 -12.31 -0.69
N SER A 107 6.29 -11.83 0.46
CA SER A 107 5.40 -11.66 1.62
C SER A 107 4.90 -10.24 1.68
N VAL A 108 3.60 -10.06 1.84
CA VAL A 108 2.95 -8.76 1.98
C VAL A 108 2.31 -8.68 3.36
N ASN A 109 2.67 -7.66 4.10
CA ASN A 109 2.05 -7.36 5.40
C ASN A 109 0.82 -6.50 5.20
N TYR A 110 -0.24 -6.76 5.99
CA TYR A 110 -1.42 -5.92 5.98
C TYR A 110 -2.11 -5.90 7.34
N LEU A 111 -2.70 -4.78 7.66
CA LEU A 111 -3.48 -4.61 8.88
C LEU A 111 -4.32 -3.32 8.79
N PRO A 112 -5.33 -3.15 9.66
CA PRO A 112 -6.15 -1.94 9.64
C PRO A 112 -5.33 -0.67 9.89
N ILE A 113 -5.71 0.41 9.24
CA ILE A 113 -5.08 1.73 9.39
C ILE A 113 -5.06 2.18 10.86
N LYS A 114 -6.05 1.82 11.65
CA LYS A 114 -6.06 2.18 13.08
C LYS A 114 -4.82 1.71 13.83
N ASN A 115 -4.12 0.71 13.30
CA ASN A 115 -2.88 0.16 13.89
C ASN A 115 -1.62 0.64 13.17
N VAL A 116 -1.74 1.59 12.25
CA VAL A 116 -0.61 2.17 11.52
C VAL A 116 -0.44 3.61 11.95
N ARG A 117 0.76 3.96 12.42
CA ARG A 117 1.08 5.31 12.89
C ARG A 117 2.13 5.93 12.00
N ARG A 118 1.89 7.17 11.58
CA ARG A 118 2.89 7.98 10.90
C ARG A 118 4.01 8.31 11.89
N THR A 119 5.19 8.56 11.35
CA THR A 119 6.33 9.04 12.13
C THR A 119 6.71 10.45 11.66
N GLU A 120 7.75 11.03 12.26
CA GLU A 120 8.30 12.32 11.82
C GLU A 120 8.94 12.22 10.44
N ILE A 121 9.30 11.03 10.01
CA ILE A 121 9.92 10.80 8.70
C ILE A 121 8.80 10.54 7.69
N LEU A 122 8.77 11.33 6.64
CA LEU A 122 7.77 11.24 5.60
C LEU A 122 7.75 9.84 4.97
N GLY A 123 6.58 9.21 4.96
CA GLY A 123 6.41 7.88 4.38
C GLY A 123 6.81 6.73 5.29
N GLN A 124 7.42 7.00 6.44
CA GLN A 124 7.73 5.97 7.42
C GLN A 124 6.54 5.76 8.36
N VAL A 125 6.25 4.51 8.67
CA VAL A 125 5.17 4.18 9.60
C VAL A 125 5.66 3.25 10.71
N PHE A 126 4.94 3.32 11.83
CA PHE A 126 5.09 2.42 12.97
C PHE A 126 3.83 1.56 13.05
N LEU A 127 3.98 0.24 13.20
CA LEU A 127 2.86 -0.68 13.36
C LEU A 127 2.63 -0.98 14.83
N ARG A 128 1.41 -0.73 15.32
CA ARG A 128 1.05 -0.93 16.72
C ARG A 128 0.80 -2.39 17.08
N LYS A 129 0.51 -3.22 16.07
CA LYS A 129 0.26 -4.65 16.23
C LYS A 129 1.00 -5.42 15.16
N ALA A 130 1.21 -6.70 15.39
CA ALA A 130 1.76 -7.57 14.37
C ALA A 130 0.80 -7.64 13.17
N PRO A 131 1.28 -7.43 11.94
CA PRO A 131 0.44 -7.51 10.76
C PRO A 131 0.11 -8.96 10.43
N LYS A 132 -0.97 -9.15 9.67
CA LYS A 132 -1.16 -10.38 8.93
C LYS A 132 -0.23 -10.38 7.73
N THR A 133 0.10 -11.56 7.23
CA THR A 133 1.00 -11.71 6.08
C THR A 133 0.36 -12.64 5.07
N ILE A 134 0.42 -12.25 3.80
CA ILE A 134 0.03 -13.09 2.68
C ILE A 134 1.25 -13.28 1.78
N HIS A 135 1.39 -14.48 1.23
CA HIS A 135 2.47 -14.82 0.28
C HIS A 135 1.89 -14.84 -1.13
N ILE A 136 2.49 -14.08 -2.00
CA ILE A 136 1.93 -13.89 -3.33
C ILE A 136 2.99 -13.90 -4.42
#